data_a8db469233ecec9bfad9f6b8dd356aae
#
_entry.id   a8db469233ecec9bfad9f6b8dd356aae
#
_cell.length_a   1.000
_cell.length_b   1.000
_cell.length_c   1.000
_cell.angle_alpha   90.00
_cell.angle_beta   90.00
_cell.angle_gamma   90.00
#
_symmetry.space_group_name_H-M   'P 1'
#
loop_
_entity.id
_entity.type
_entity.pdbx_description
1 polymer ?
#
loop_
_entity_poly.entity_id
_entity_poly.type
_entity_poly.pdbx_seq_one_letter_code
_entity_poly.pdbx_strand_id
1 'polypeptide(L)'
;MQKAYAALKDAQEGYDEYLKQEAAAGRVADLTFLLQNPDFSEGATGWSGTSFTAASAGVAEHYNKTFDFYQELTGLPNGHYRVEVQSFYRAGGISQAVTSHDNGTEQINAIFYANGEEKPVCSLYDTDAYSVSPYSYPDNVTQANEAFNQNDLYHNVINCVVTDGVLRLGIRSRQRIKADWCCFDNFKLTYLDATTSGIKGVEADASSSADSQKGKQGIYRLDGMKLNAKPAQGIYIQGGKKLR
;
A
#
# COMPACT_ATOMS: atom_id res chain seq x y z
N MET A 1 -24.27 -4.58 -29.32
CA MET A 1 -23.23 -4.97 -28.37
C MET A 1 -21.84 -4.47 -28.76
N GLN A 2 -21.28 -4.78 -29.93
CA GLN A 2 -19.91 -4.37 -30.33
C GLN A 2 -19.66 -2.85 -30.28
N LYS A 3 -20.61 -2.00 -30.75
CA LYS A 3 -20.45 -0.54 -30.70
C LYS A 3 -20.43 0.01 -29.28
N ALA A 4 -21.21 -0.56 -28.35
CA ALA A 4 -21.22 -0.14 -26.95
C ALA A 4 -19.90 -0.54 -26.24
N TYR A 5 -19.39 -1.73 -26.56
CA TYR A 5 -18.10 -2.17 -26.04
C TYR A 5 -16.94 -1.30 -26.54
N ALA A 6 -16.91 -0.96 -27.84
CA ALA A 6 -15.91 -0.06 -28.40
C ALA A 6 -15.94 1.33 -27.74
N ALA A 7 -17.16 1.92 -27.59
CA ALA A 7 -17.29 3.23 -26.94
C ALA A 7 -16.86 3.21 -25.46
N LEU A 8 -17.12 2.12 -24.73
CA LEU A 8 -16.64 1.95 -23.36
C LEU A 8 -15.11 1.85 -23.29
N LYS A 9 -14.51 1.10 -24.19
CA LYS A 9 -13.05 0.98 -24.28
C LYS A 9 -12.40 2.33 -24.60
N ASP A 10 -12.91 3.07 -25.60
CA ASP A 10 -12.39 4.40 -25.96
C ASP A 10 -12.51 5.38 -24.77
N ALA A 11 -13.60 5.31 -24.00
CA ALA A 11 -13.79 6.13 -22.81
C ALA A 11 -12.79 5.76 -21.70
N GLN A 12 -12.51 4.47 -21.49
CA GLN A 12 -11.53 4.00 -20.52
C GLN A 12 -10.12 4.46 -20.92
N GLU A 13 -9.71 4.26 -22.17
CA GLU A 13 -8.41 4.71 -22.67
C GLU A 13 -8.24 6.24 -22.56
N GLY A 14 -9.29 7.00 -22.80
CA GLY A 14 -9.29 8.45 -22.60
C GLY A 14 -9.13 8.86 -21.13
N TYR A 15 -9.75 8.12 -20.22
CA TYR A 15 -9.61 8.35 -18.78
C TYR A 15 -8.21 7.97 -18.27
N ASP A 16 -7.66 6.85 -18.72
CA ASP A 16 -6.31 6.42 -18.38
C ASP A 16 -5.26 7.45 -18.84
N GLU A 17 -5.43 7.99 -20.05
CA GLU A 17 -4.56 9.05 -20.57
C GLU A 17 -4.68 10.35 -19.75
N TYR A 18 -5.88 10.72 -19.34
CA TYR A 18 -6.09 11.86 -18.43
C TYR A 18 -5.34 11.65 -17.10
N LEU A 19 -5.42 10.46 -16.49
CA LEU A 19 -4.70 10.17 -15.25
C LEU A 19 -3.18 10.22 -15.41
N LYS A 20 -2.64 9.78 -16.56
CA LYS A 20 -1.21 9.95 -16.87
C LYS A 20 -0.81 11.42 -16.94
N GLN A 21 -1.65 12.26 -17.56
CA GLN A 21 -1.41 13.70 -17.64
C GLN A 21 -1.47 14.37 -16.26
N GLU A 22 -2.41 13.96 -15.38
CA GLU A 22 -2.46 14.42 -13.99
C GLU A 22 -1.17 14.10 -13.24
N ALA A 23 -0.71 12.85 -13.32
CA ALA A 23 0.55 12.44 -12.70
C ALA A 23 1.76 13.20 -13.29
N ALA A 24 1.84 13.35 -14.62
CA ALA A 24 2.90 14.10 -15.28
C ALA A 24 2.91 15.59 -14.88
N ALA A 25 1.74 16.14 -14.54
CA ALA A 25 1.58 17.49 -14.01
C ALA A 25 1.81 17.58 -12.47
N GLY A 26 2.22 16.50 -11.81
CA GLY A 26 2.50 16.43 -10.38
C GLY A 26 1.27 16.38 -9.49
N ARG A 27 0.12 15.96 -10.01
CA ARG A 27 -1.14 15.83 -9.25
C ARG A 27 -1.42 14.37 -8.93
N VAL A 28 -2.11 14.13 -7.81
CA VAL A 28 -2.53 12.79 -7.38
C VAL A 28 -3.33 12.09 -8.48
N ALA A 29 -2.94 10.87 -8.82
CA ALA A 29 -3.60 10.06 -9.83
C ALA A 29 -3.54 8.56 -9.49
N ASP A 30 -4.64 7.86 -9.70
CA ASP A 30 -4.69 6.40 -9.66
C ASP A 30 -4.08 5.87 -10.97
N LEU A 31 -2.96 5.18 -10.85
CA LEU A 31 -2.23 4.58 -11.96
C LEU A 31 -2.29 3.04 -11.93
N THR A 32 -3.23 2.46 -11.20
CA THR A 32 -3.39 1.00 -11.07
C THR A 32 -3.54 0.30 -12.42
N PHE A 33 -4.14 0.96 -13.41
CA PHE A 33 -4.27 0.44 -14.79
C PHE A 33 -2.92 0.20 -15.51
N LEU A 34 -1.81 0.74 -15.01
CA LEU A 34 -0.47 0.45 -15.54
C LEU A 34 0.07 -0.90 -15.06
N LEU A 35 -0.48 -1.44 -13.97
CA LEU A 35 -0.18 -2.79 -13.51
C LEU A 35 -0.89 -3.81 -14.41
N GLN A 36 -0.18 -4.84 -14.82
CA GLN A 36 -0.78 -5.96 -15.55
C GLN A 36 -1.36 -6.95 -14.55
N ASN A 37 -2.65 -7.28 -14.73
CA ASN A 37 -3.32 -8.31 -13.93
C ASN A 37 -3.08 -8.14 -12.41
N PRO A 38 -3.42 -6.96 -11.84
CA PRO A 38 -3.11 -6.64 -10.45
C PRO A 38 -3.96 -7.45 -9.44
N ASP A 39 -5.06 -8.05 -9.91
CA ASP A 39 -6.01 -8.88 -9.17
C ASP A 39 -5.84 -10.38 -9.45
N PHE A 40 -4.79 -10.78 -10.15
CA PHE A 40 -4.49 -12.18 -10.52
C PHE A 40 -5.64 -12.95 -11.19
N SER A 41 -6.64 -12.26 -11.73
CA SER A 41 -7.77 -12.89 -12.47
C SER A 41 -7.31 -13.66 -13.70
N GLU A 42 -6.16 -13.29 -14.28
CA GLU A 42 -5.50 -13.96 -15.41
C GLU A 42 -4.27 -14.78 -14.99
N GLY A 43 -4.27 -15.34 -13.79
CA GLY A 43 -3.15 -16.10 -13.26
C GLY A 43 -1.88 -15.27 -13.08
N ALA A 44 -0.73 -15.76 -13.56
CA ALA A 44 0.56 -15.06 -13.43
C ALA A 44 0.86 -14.08 -14.58
N THR A 45 -0.08 -13.80 -15.45
CA THR A 45 0.11 -12.94 -16.62
C THR A 45 0.63 -11.57 -16.19
N GLY A 46 1.72 -11.09 -16.83
CA GLY A 46 2.33 -9.80 -16.52
C GLY A 46 3.29 -9.80 -15.31
N TRP A 47 3.32 -10.88 -14.53
CA TRP A 47 4.21 -10.99 -13.38
C TRP A 47 5.46 -11.82 -13.67
N SER A 48 6.58 -11.44 -13.08
CA SER A 48 7.89 -12.08 -13.22
C SER A 48 8.31 -12.77 -11.92
N GLY A 49 9.36 -13.62 -11.99
CA GLY A 49 9.94 -14.29 -10.84
C GLY A 49 9.38 -15.69 -10.60
N THR A 50 9.23 -16.09 -9.36
CA THR A 50 8.75 -17.43 -9.01
C THR A 50 7.24 -17.51 -9.14
N SER A 51 6.74 -18.39 -10.00
CA SER A 51 5.30 -18.63 -10.20
C SER A 51 4.62 -19.01 -8.89
N PHE A 52 3.40 -18.54 -8.70
CA PHE A 52 2.59 -18.94 -7.56
C PHE A 52 2.00 -20.35 -7.73
N THR A 53 1.62 -20.96 -6.61
CA THR A 53 1.21 -22.37 -6.56
C THR A 53 -0.23 -22.57 -7.02
N ALA A 54 -1.11 -21.62 -6.72
CA ALA A 54 -2.52 -21.65 -7.09
C ALA A 54 -3.01 -20.27 -7.53
N ALA A 55 -3.92 -20.25 -8.50
CA ALA A 55 -4.57 -19.05 -8.99
C ALA A 55 -6.08 -19.25 -9.18
N SER A 56 -6.61 -20.37 -8.67
CA SER A 56 -7.99 -20.81 -8.97
C SER A 56 -9.07 -19.88 -8.45
N ALA A 57 -8.74 -19.00 -7.52
CA ALA A 57 -9.66 -18.01 -6.94
C ALA A 57 -9.26 -16.56 -7.24
N GLY A 58 -8.36 -16.33 -8.22
CA GLY A 58 -7.83 -15.00 -8.48
C GLY A 58 -6.82 -14.51 -7.44
N VAL A 59 -6.32 -15.38 -6.56
CA VAL A 59 -5.37 -15.03 -5.49
C VAL A 59 -4.03 -15.68 -5.79
N ALA A 60 -2.93 -14.93 -5.70
CA ALA A 60 -1.59 -15.47 -5.76
C ALA A 60 -1.26 -16.22 -4.47
N GLU A 61 -0.63 -17.39 -4.58
CA GLU A 61 -0.26 -18.23 -3.45
C GLU A 61 1.18 -18.74 -3.57
N HIS A 62 1.94 -18.60 -2.49
CA HIS A 62 3.19 -19.32 -2.28
C HIS A 62 3.12 -20.13 -0.99
N TYR A 63 3.26 -21.46 -1.12
CA TYR A 63 3.25 -22.37 0.00
C TYR A 63 4.58 -23.10 0.13
N ASN A 64 5.16 -23.09 1.34
CA ASN A 64 6.32 -23.86 1.72
C ASN A 64 7.56 -23.66 0.79
N LYS A 65 7.81 -22.42 0.33
CA LYS A 65 8.92 -22.10 -0.57
C LYS A 65 9.39 -20.65 -0.46
N THR A 66 10.64 -20.41 -0.88
CA THR A 66 11.15 -19.07 -1.16
C THR A 66 10.66 -18.58 -2.51
N PHE A 67 10.47 -17.27 -2.66
CA PHE A 67 10.01 -16.67 -3.90
C PHE A 67 10.42 -15.19 -4.00
N ASP A 68 10.39 -14.66 -5.21
CA ASP A 68 10.40 -13.23 -5.52
C ASP A 68 9.44 -13.03 -6.70
N PHE A 69 8.30 -12.40 -6.48
CA PHE A 69 7.24 -12.25 -7.46
C PHE A 69 6.94 -10.77 -7.65
N TYR A 70 7.14 -10.25 -8.89
CA TYR A 70 7.20 -8.81 -9.12
C TYR A 70 6.74 -8.37 -10.50
N GLN A 71 6.44 -7.08 -10.60
CA GLN A 71 6.39 -6.33 -11.85
C GLN A 71 7.42 -5.20 -11.84
N GLU A 72 7.86 -4.81 -13.04
CA GLU A 72 8.69 -3.63 -13.26
C GLU A 72 8.00 -2.72 -14.28
N LEU A 73 7.68 -1.51 -13.87
CA LEU A 73 7.08 -0.47 -14.69
C LEU A 73 8.16 0.52 -15.12
N THR A 74 8.05 1.02 -16.35
CA THR A 74 8.99 2.00 -16.92
C THR A 74 8.23 3.18 -17.51
N GLY A 75 8.91 4.33 -17.67
CA GLY A 75 8.30 5.54 -18.23
C GLY A 75 7.34 6.26 -17.26
N LEU A 76 7.46 5.99 -15.97
CA LEU A 76 6.66 6.67 -14.95
C LEU A 76 7.15 8.10 -14.70
N PRO A 77 6.27 9.06 -14.39
CA PRO A 77 6.69 10.36 -13.87
C PRO A 77 7.53 10.19 -12.59
N ASN A 78 8.59 11.00 -12.48
CA ASN A 78 9.35 11.04 -11.22
C ASN A 78 8.51 11.69 -10.11
N GLY A 79 8.57 11.12 -8.90
CA GLY A 79 7.78 11.60 -7.77
C GLY A 79 7.54 10.53 -6.71
N HIS A 80 6.63 10.84 -5.80
CA HIS A 80 6.21 9.95 -4.74
C HIS A 80 5.05 9.07 -5.19
N TYR A 81 5.12 7.81 -4.82
CA TYR A 81 4.11 6.81 -5.13
C TYR A 81 3.67 6.09 -3.86
N ARG A 82 2.41 5.70 -3.85
CA ARG A 82 1.86 4.72 -2.92
C ARG A 82 1.60 3.43 -3.66
N VAL A 83 2.12 2.34 -3.15
CA VAL A 83 1.80 0.98 -3.59
C VAL A 83 1.04 0.29 -2.48
N GLU A 84 -0.06 -0.35 -2.81
CA GLU A 84 -0.91 -1.08 -1.87
C GLU A 84 -1.11 -2.51 -2.37
N VAL A 85 -1.27 -3.45 -1.45
CA VAL A 85 -1.59 -4.85 -1.76
C VAL A 85 -2.33 -5.46 -0.57
N GLN A 86 -3.30 -6.31 -0.83
CA GLN A 86 -3.84 -7.20 0.21
C GLN A 86 -2.97 -8.44 0.27
N SER A 87 -2.40 -8.72 1.43
CA SER A 87 -1.46 -9.83 1.61
C SER A 87 -1.30 -10.19 3.07
N PHE A 88 -1.15 -11.49 3.33
CA PHE A 88 -0.77 -12.03 4.62
C PHE A 88 0.31 -13.12 4.50
N TYR A 89 0.96 -13.38 5.62
CA TYR A 89 1.90 -14.49 5.78
C TYR A 89 1.58 -15.29 7.03
N ARG A 90 1.66 -16.62 6.93
CA ARG A 90 1.61 -17.56 8.04
C ARG A 90 2.98 -18.20 8.23
N ALA A 91 3.55 -18.05 9.40
CA ALA A 91 4.91 -18.48 9.73
C ALA A 91 4.98 -19.98 10.12
N GLY A 92 4.72 -20.87 9.17
CA GLY A 92 4.76 -22.32 9.39
C GLY A 92 3.39 -22.98 9.45
N GLY A 93 3.31 -24.20 10.00
CA GLY A 93 2.04 -24.91 10.21
C GLY A 93 1.16 -24.20 11.24
N ILE A 94 -0.18 -24.37 11.13
CA ILE A 94 -1.19 -23.62 11.90
C ILE A 94 -0.86 -23.56 13.40
N SER A 95 -0.73 -24.71 14.07
CA SER A 95 -0.53 -24.74 15.54
C SER A 95 0.74 -24.03 15.97
N GLN A 96 1.84 -24.17 15.20
CA GLN A 96 3.10 -23.50 15.47
C GLN A 96 2.98 -21.99 15.24
N ALA A 97 2.34 -21.60 14.15
CA ALA A 97 2.18 -20.20 13.77
C ALA A 97 1.30 -19.44 14.78
N VAL A 98 0.15 -20.00 15.20
CA VAL A 98 -0.68 -19.43 16.26
C VAL A 98 0.12 -19.27 17.57
N THR A 99 0.83 -20.30 17.99
CA THR A 99 1.64 -20.24 19.22
C THR A 99 2.72 -19.15 19.14
N SER A 100 3.41 -19.04 17.99
CA SER A 100 4.46 -18.02 17.83
C SER A 100 3.90 -16.62 17.76
N HIS A 101 2.73 -16.44 17.15
CA HIS A 101 2.00 -15.17 17.11
C HIS A 101 1.59 -14.74 18.52
N ASP A 102 0.90 -15.62 19.27
CA ASP A 102 0.42 -15.35 20.64
C ASP A 102 1.56 -15.02 21.61
N ASN A 103 2.74 -15.60 21.39
CA ASN A 103 3.93 -15.35 22.19
C ASN A 103 4.76 -14.13 21.69
N GLY A 104 4.38 -13.48 20.59
CA GLY A 104 5.13 -12.37 20.00
C GLY A 104 6.47 -12.79 19.41
N THR A 105 6.64 -14.07 19.02
CA THR A 105 7.87 -14.64 18.44
C THR A 105 7.72 -15.01 16.96
N GLU A 106 6.60 -14.64 16.35
CA GLU A 106 6.33 -14.88 14.94
C GLU A 106 7.36 -14.19 14.05
N GLN A 107 7.80 -14.88 13.01
CA GLN A 107 8.72 -14.35 12.00
C GLN A 107 8.00 -14.20 10.66
N ILE A 108 7.75 -12.97 10.25
CA ILE A 108 7.16 -12.68 8.95
C ILE A 108 8.28 -12.59 7.91
N ASN A 109 8.47 -13.68 7.13
CA ASN A 109 9.52 -13.75 6.12
C ASN A 109 9.08 -13.23 4.74
N ALA A 110 7.79 -13.03 4.52
CA ALA A 110 7.29 -12.39 3.31
C ALA A 110 7.40 -10.88 3.43
N ILE A 111 8.10 -10.27 2.47
CA ILE A 111 8.41 -8.85 2.42
C ILE A 111 7.75 -8.24 1.20
N PHE A 112 6.86 -7.29 1.42
CA PHE A 112 6.34 -6.38 0.41
C PHE A 112 7.36 -5.29 0.13
N TYR A 113 7.62 -4.99 -1.14
CA TYR A 113 8.61 -3.98 -1.51
C TYR A 113 8.18 -3.15 -2.73
N ALA A 114 8.70 -1.92 -2.78
CA ALA A 114 8.57 -1.01 -3.91
C ALA A 114 9.87 -0.19 -4.01
N ASN A 115 10.66 -0.38 -5.08
CA ASN A 115 12.02 0.15 -5.23
C ASN A 115 12.89 -0.18 -3.98
N GLY A 116 13.40 0.83 -3.28
CA GLY A 116 14.25 0.66 -2.09
C GLY A 116 13.49 0.48 -0.77
N GLU A 117 12.16 0.62 -0.77
CA GLU A 117 11.33 0.50 0.42
C GLU A 117 10.86 -0.94 0.62
N GLU A 118 10.91 -1.42 1.86
CA GLU A 118 10.56 -2.78 2.23
C GLU A 118 9.76 -2.81 3.54
N LYS A 119 8.78 -3.70 3.60
CA LYS A 119 7.96 -3.91 4.80
C LYS A 119 7.54 -5.38 4.91
N PRO A 120 7.58 -6.02 6.08
CA PRO A 120 6.90 -7.30 6.28
C PRO A 120 5.41 -7.15 5.93
N VAL A 121 4.83 -8.17 5.29
CA VAL A 121 3.37 -8.22 5.09
C VAL A 121 2.66 -8.48 6.41
N CYS A 122 1.34 -8.28 6.46
CA CYS A 122 0.53 -8.60 7.64
C CYS A 122 0.72 -10.05 8.06
N SER A 123 0.71 -10.33 9.36
CA SER A 123 0.48 -11.70 9.84
C SER A 123 -0.92 -12.16 9.44
N LEU A 124 -1.07 -13.45 9.18
CA LEU A 124 -2.41 -14.06 9.01
C LEU A 124 -3.31 -13.80 10.23
N TYR A 125 -2.71 -13.62 11.41
CA TYR A 125 -3.40 -13.47 12.69
C TYR A 125 -3.62 -12.02 13.14
N ASP A 126 -3.20 -11.03 12.34
CA ASP A 126 -3.30 -9.60 12.69
C ASP A 126 -4.73 -9.03 12.64
N THR A 127 -5.76 -9.86 12.37
CA THR A 127 -7.14 -9.38 12.27
C THR A 127 -8.13 -10.33 12.94
N ASP A 128 -9.06 -9.73 13.73
CA ASP A 128 -10.20 -10.43 14.32
C ASP A 128 -11.48 -10.28 13.46
N ALA A 129 -11.42 -9.55 12.36
CA ALA A 129 -12.60 -9.21 11.58
C ALA A 129 -13.11 -10.37 10.72
N TYR A 130 -12.25 -11.32 10.36
CA TYR A 130 -12.61 -12.48 9.57
C TYR A 130 -12.67 -13.73 10.44
N SER A 131 -13.82 -14.41 10.45
CA SER A 131 -14.03 -15.64 11.21
C SER A 131 -14.43 -16.77 10.28
N VAL A 132 -13.61 -17.83 10.22
CA VAL A 132 -13.86 -19.08 9.52
C VAL A 132 -13.92 -20.22 10.52
N SER A 133 -15.00 -21.02 10.50
CA SER A 133 -15.08 -22.20 11.34
C SER A 133 -14.13 -23.30 10.81
N PRO A 134 -13.32 -23.92 11.69
CA PRO A 134 -13.18 -23.70 13.14
C PRO A 134 -12.19 -22.60 13.52
N TYR A 135 -11.63 -21.87 12.57
CA TYR A 135 -10.58 -20.88 12.80
C TYR A 135 -11.11 -19.46 12.51
N SER A 136 -10.52 -18.48 13.16
CA SER A 136 -10.79 -17.04 12.95
C SER A 136 -9.91 -16.44 11.84
N TYR A 137 -9.40 -17.22 10.90
CA TYR A 137 -8.49 -16.81 9.82
C TYR A 137 -8.58 -17.75 8.63
N PRO A 138 -8.19 -17.29 7.41
CA PRO A 138 -8.15 -18.14 6.21
C PRO A 138 -7.21 -19.33 6.36
N ASP A 139 -7.61 -20.49 5.82
CA ASP A 139 -6.78 -21.70 5.77
C ASP A 139 -6.69 -22.33 4.36
N ASN A 140 -7.20 -21.64 3.37
CA ASN A 140 -7.09 -22.03 1.96
C ASN A 140 -7.30 -20.79 1.06
N VAL A 141 -6.98 -20.90 -0.24
CA VAL A 141 -7.06 -19.80 -1.21
C VAL A 141 -8.47 -19.24 -1.40
N THR A 142 -9.52 -20.04 -1.27
CA THR A 142 -10.90 -19.56 -1.35
C THR A 142 -11.20 -18.62 -0.19
N GLN A 143 -10.82 -18.99 1.02
CA GLN A 143 -10.97 -18.16 2.22
C GLN A 143 -10.05 -16.92 2.18
N ALA A 144 -8.85 -17.04 1.58
CA ALA A 144 -7.99 -15.88 1.34
C ALA A 144 -8.68 -14.88 0.38
N ASN A 145 -9.29 -15.37 -0.71
CA ASN A 145 -10.07 -14.53 -1.62
C ASN A 145 -11.26 -13.86 -0.90
N GLU A 146 -12.00 -14.57 -0.07
CA GLU A 146 -13.09 -14.00 0.73
C GLU A 146 -12.58 -12.92 1.69
N ALA A 147 -11.45 -13.17 2.35
CA ALA A 147 -10.83 -12.20 3.26
C ALA A 147 -10.42 -10.91 2.53
N PHE A 148 -9.85 -11.01 1.34
CA PHE A 148 -9.45 -9.87 0.52
C PHE A 148 -10.66 -9.17 -0.11
N ASN A 149 -11.48 -9.89 -0.86
CA ASN A 149 -12.46 -9.32 -1.78
C ASN A 149 -13.85 -9.12 -1.18
N GLN A 150 -14.21 -9.82 -0.11
CA GLN A 150 -15.53 -9.68 0.55
C GLN A 150 -15.42 -8.95 1.89
N ASN A 151 -14.31 -9.14 2.60
CA ASN A 151 -14.11 -8.59 3.95
C ASN A 151 -13.10 -7.44 4.00
N ASP A 152 -12.43 -7.11 2.87
CA ASP A 152 -11.49 -5.99 2.73
C ASP A 152 -10.36 -5.98 3.78
N LEU A 153 -9.72 -7.13 4.00
CA LEU A 153 -8.72 -7.35 5.04
C LEU A 153 -7.29 -7.38 4.50
N TYR A 154 -6.31 -7.36 5.41
CA TYR A 154 -4.88 -7.55 5.17
C TYR A 154 -4.23 -6.51 4.25
N HIS A 155 -4.56 -5.24 4.43
CA HIS A 155 -3.98 -4.15 3.67
C HIS A 155 -2.52 -3.88 4.05
N ASN A 156 -1.67 -3.87 3.04
CA ASN A 156 -0.27 -3.48 3.16
C ASN A 156 -0.04 -2.26 2.28
N VAL A 157 0.69 -1.27 2.80
CA VAL A 157 0.96 -0.01 2.11
C VAL A 157 2.43 0.33 2.23
N ILE A 158 3.05 0.72 1.10
CA ILE A 158 4.39 1.31 1.02
C ILE A 158 4.29 2.62 0.24
N ASN A 159 4.98 3.65 0.73
CA ASN A 159 5.27 4.84 -0.05
C ASN A 159 6.72 4.77 -0.53
N CYS A 160 6.96 5.02 -1.80
CA CYS A 160 8.28 4.99 -2.40
C CYS A 160 8.51 6.19 -3.31
N VAL A 161 9.75 6.35 -3.77
CA VAL A 161 10.14 7.42 -4.71
C VAL A 161 10.61 6.81 -6.02
N VAL A 162 10.15 7.36 -7.13
CA VAL A 162 10.65 7.10 -8.48
C VAL A 162 11.49 8.30 -8.92
N THR A 163 12.74 8.07 -9.30
CA THR A 163 13.70 9.12 -9.71
C THR A 163 14.21 8.97 -11.14
N ASP A 164 14.04 7.81 -11.73
CA ASP A 164 14.54 7.43 -13.06
C ASP A 164 13.44 6.88 -13.98
N GLY A 165 12.19 7.07 -13.59
CA GLY A 165 11.03 6.58 -14.33
C GLY A 165 10.79 5.08 -14.18
N VAL A 166 11.49 4.38 -13.26
CA VAL A 166 11.35 2.93 -13.06
C VAL A 166 10.82 2.62 -11.67
N LEU A 167 9.81 1.77 -11.61
CA LEU A 167 9.26 1.22 -10.37
C LEU A 167 9.22 -0.31 -10.44
N ARG A 168 9.97 -0.97 -9.57
CA ARG A 168 9.85 -2.40 -9.33
C ARG A 168 9.12 -2.62 -8.01
N LEU A 169 8.02 -3.34 -8.06
CA LEU A 169 7.18 -3.66 -6.91
C LEU A 169 6.88 -5.16 -6.86
N GLY A 170 6.65 -5.68 -5.65
CA GLY A 170 6.36 -7.10 -5.51
C GLY A 170 6.39 -7.60 -4.07
N ILE A 171 6.27 -8.92 -3.93
CA ILE A 171 6.41 -9.62 -2.66
C ILE A 171 7.46 -10.71 -2.81
N ARG A 172 8.32 -10.86 -1.81
CA ARG A 172 9.36 -11.90 -1.79
C ARG A 172 9.50 -12.53 -0.42
N SER A 173 9.96 -13.78 -0.39
CA SER A 173 10.46 -14.46 0.81
C SER A 173 11.78 -15.13 0.48
N ARG A 174 12.87 -14.71 1.13
CA ARG A 174 14.21 -15.28 0.97
C ARG A 174 14.48 -16.41 1.94
N GLN A 175 13.66 -16.58 2.95
CA GLN A 175 13.78 -17.59 3.98
C GLN A 175 12.46 -18.34 4.16
N ARG A 176 12.51 -19.65 4.16
CA ARG A 176 11.36 -20.51 4.30
C ARG A 176 11.29 -21.09 5.72
N ILE A 177 10.08 -21.11 6.27
CA ILE A 177 9.69 -21.93 7.41
C ILE A 177 8.87 -23.10 6.85
N LYS A 178 9.08 -24.33 7.35
CA LYS A 178 8.32 -25.50 6.89
C LYS A 178 6.80 -25.24 7.03
N ALA A 179 6.06 -25.41 5.95
CA ALA A 179 4.63 -25.15 5.84
C ALA A 179 4.23 -23.67 5.98
N ASP A 180 5.16 -22.73 5.75
CA ASP A 180 4.80 -21.33 5.61
C ASP A 180 3.87 -21.10 4.41
N TRP A 181 3.09 -20.02 4.50
CA TRP A 181 2.09 -19.71 3.48
C TRP A 181 1.93 -18.20 3.33
N CYS A 182 1.98 -17.74 2.10
CA CYS A 182 1.75 -16.35 1.72
C CYS A 182 0.67 -16.28 0.65
N CYS A 183 -0.34 -15.45 0.85
CA CYS A 183 -1.31 -15.07 -0.17
C CYS A 183 -1.26 -13.57 -0.41
N PHE A 184 -1.52 -13.15 -1.66
CA PHE A 184 -1.64 -11.74 -2.01
C PHE A 184 -2.54 -11.53 -3.23
N ASP A 185 -3.15 -10.32 -3.28
CA ASP A 185 -4.11 -9.92 -4.29
C ASP A 185 -4.22 -8.38 -4.34
N ASN A 186 -4.94 -7.86 -5.33
CA ASN A 186 -5.38 -6.45 -5.38
C ASN A 186 -4.27 -5.43 -5.22
N PHE A 187 -3.20 -5.52 -6.04
CA PHE A 187 -2.22 -4.45 -6.11
C PHE A 187 -2.84 -3.16 -6.62
N LYS A 188 -2.46 -2.04 -6.00
CA LYS A 188 -2.85 -0.69 -6.43
C LYS A 188 -1.63 0.21 -6.52
N LEU A 189 -1.66 1.15 -7.44
CA LEU A 189 -0.61 2.13 -7.66
C LEU A 189 -1.21 3.53 -7.72
N THR A 190 -0.77 4.42 -6.84
CA THR A 190 -1.18 5.82 -6.82
C THR A 190 0.05 6.72 -6.91
N TYR A 191 0.06 7.64 -7.87
CA TYR A 191 0.99 8.76 -7.88
C TYR A 191 0.51 9.82 -6.88
N LEU A 192 1.39 10.30 -6.02
CA LEU A 192 1.02 11.24 -4.95
C LEU A 192 1.37 12.68 -5.30
N ASP A 193 2.63 12.96 -5.62
CA ASP A 193 3.11 14.29 -6.01
C ASP A 193 4.51 14.26 -6.63
N ALA A 194 4.87 15.33 -7.33
CA ALA A 194 6.19 15.52 -7.94
C ALA A 194 7.22 16.12 -6.97
N THR A 195 6.82 16.54 -5.79
CA THR A 195 7.70 17.27 -4.89
C THR A 195 8.62 16.31 -4.16
N THR A 196 9.92 16.42 -4.39
CA THR A 196 10.98 15.88 -3.54
C THR A 196 11.10 16.61 -2.20
N SER A 197 10.14 17.43 -1.85
CA SER A 197 10.05 17.99 -0.50
C SER A 197 9.64 16.86 0.42
N GLY A 198 10.66 16.07 0.80
CA GLY A 198 10.52 15.18 1.92
C GLY A 198 9.81 15.92 3.04
N ILE A 199 8.70 15.41 3.48
CA ILE A 199 8.37 15.53 4.88
C ILE A 199 9.55 14.80 5.55
N LYS A 200 10.61 15.54 5.85
CA LYS A 200 11.59 15.09 6.83
C LYS A 200 10.75 14.73 8.02
N GLY A 201 10.71 13.43 8.32
CA GLY A 201 10.09 12.96 9.54
C GLY A 201 10.55 13.94 10.63
N VAL A 202 9.63 14.46 11.39
CA VAL A 202 9.96 15.10 12.64
C VAL A 202 10.52 13.98 13.49
N GLU A 203 11.82 13.70 13.33
CA GLU A 203 12.57 13.02 14.34
C GLU A 203 12.40 13.89 15.56
N ALA A 204 11.73 13.35 16.57
CA ALA A 204 11.68 13.94 17.87
C ALA A 204 13.12 13.91 18.41
N ASP A 205 13.88 14.98 18.14
CA ASP A 205 15.17 15.23 18.76
C ASP A 205 14.92 15.45 20.26
N ALA A 206 15.03 14.37 21.00
CA ALA A 206 15.13 14.40 22.43
C ALA A 206 16.59 14.69 22.79
N SER A 207 17.01 15.95 22.70
CA SER A 207 18.10 16.44 23.56
C SER A 207 18.25 17.96 23.49
N SER A 208 18.02 18.55 24.65
CA SER A 208 18.75 19.65 25.28
C SER A 208 18.55 21.08 24.80
N SER A 209 18.21 21.80 25.82
CA SER A 209 18.57 23.18 26.22
C SER A 209 17.59 24.28 25.84
N ALA A 210 17.03 24.77 26.92
CA ALA A 210 16.30 26.02 26.97
C ALA A 210 17.09 27.17 26.33
N ASP A 211 16.48 27.82 25.35
CA ASP A 211 16.65 29.26 25.23
C ASP A 211 15.39 29.91 24.63
N SER A 212 15.06 31.01 25.26
CA SER A 212 13.83 31.77 25.10
C SER A 212 13.80 32.50 23.75
N GLN A 213 12.97 32.07 22.82
CA GLN A 213 12.46 32.99 21.79
C GLN A 213 10.92 32.90 21.74
N LYS A 214 10.28 33.98 22.22
CA LYS A 214 8.88 34.30 21.98
C LYS A 214 8.63 34.40 20.47
N GLY A 215 8.32 33.27 19.81
CA GLY A 215 7.80 33.24 18.45
C GLY A 215 6.45 33.95 18.43
N LYS A 216 6.31 35.03 17.64
CA LYS A 216 5.04 35.70 17.37
C LYS A 216 4.06 34.64 16.84
N GLN A 217 3.08 34.27 17.64
CA GLN A 217 2.01 33.31 17.23
C GLN A 217 1.19 33.98 16.13
N GLY A 218 1.39 33.52 14.88
CA GLY A 218 0.59 33.98 13.75
C GLY A 218 -0.87 33.53 13.91
N ILE A 219 -1.80 34.36 13.46
CA ILE A 219 -3.22 34.05 13.36
C ILE A 219 -3.50 33.67 11.90
N TYR A 220 -4.20 32.57 11.67
CA TYR A 220 -4.48 32.06 10.34
C TYR A 220 -5.96 31.75 10.17
N ARG A 221 -6.48 31.93 8.96
CA ARG A 221 -7.80 31.43 8.54
C ARG A 221 -7.73 29.92 8.35
N LEU A 222 -8.91 29.27 8.22
CA LEU A 222 -9.01 27.82 7.96
C LEU A 222 -8.44 27.40 6.58
N ASP A 223 -8.34 28.36 5.65
CA ASP A 223 -7.72 28.17 4.32
C ASP A 223 -6.18 28.36 4.33
N GLY A 224 -5.57 28.56 5.52
CA GLY A 224 -4.13 28.73 5.70
C GLY A 224 -3.62 30.15 5.49
N MET A 225 -4.46 31.12 5.10
CA MET A 225 -4.06 32.52 4.95
C MET A 225 -3.76 33.16 6.30
N LYS A 226 -2.58 33.79 6.41
CA LYS A 226 -2.18 34.53 7.62
C LYS A 226 -2.99 35.81 7.75
N LEU A 227 -3.51 36.05 8.94
CA LEU A 227 -4.22 37.26 9.31
C LEU A 227 -3.31 38.23 10.06
N ASN A 228 -3.47 39.54 9.77
CA ASN A 228 -2.72 40.58 10.46
C ASN A 228 -3.32 40.94 11.82
N ALA A 229 -4.57 40.56 12.09
CA ALA A 229 -5.27 40.74 13.35
C ALA A 229 -6.33 39.66 13.57
N LYS A 230 -6.75 39.50 14.82
CA LYS A 230 -7.84 38.57 15.19
C LYS A 230 -9.15 39.08 14.56
N PRO A 231 -9.88 38.19 13.78
CA PRO A 231 -11.14 38.59 13.20
C PRO A 231 -12.21 38.82 14.29
N ALA A 232 -13.06 39.80 14.09
CA ALA A 232 -14.15 40.13 15.03
C ALA A 232 -15.23 39.04 15.08
N GLN A 233 -15.35 38.23 14.03
CA GLN A 233 -16.26 37.07 13.92
C GLN A 233 -15.64 36.00 13.02
N GLY A 234 -15.96 34.72 13.28
CA GLY A 234 -15.53 33.60 12.46
C GLY A 234 -14.52 32.69 13.17
N ILE A 235 -14.08 31.63 12.49
CA ILE A 235 -13.16 30.62 13.01
C ILE A 235 -11.76 30.91 12.49
N TYR A 236 -10.76 30.87 13.38
CA TYR A 236 -9.35 31.06 13.05
C TYR A 236 -8.44 30.10 13.84
N ILE A 237 -7.20 29.99 13.43
CA ILE A 237 -6.18 29.17 14.08
C ILE A 237 -5.11 30.10 14.70
N GLN A 238 -4.81 29.91 15.97
CA GLN A 238 -3.73 30.59 16.67
C GLN A 238 -3.02 29.59 17.59
N GLY A 239 -1.69 29.51 17.49
CA GLY A 239 -0.90 28.57 18.30
C GLY A 239 -1.30 27.10 18.08
N GLY A 240 -1.70 26.73 16.86
CA GLY A 240 -2.15 25.38 16.51
C GLY A 240 -3.57 25.01 17.02
N LYS A 241 -4.27 25.94 17.66
CA LYS A 241 -5.64 25.70 18.17
C LYS A 241 -6.68 26.44 17.33
N LYS A 242 -7.80 25.76 17.04
CA LYS A 242 -8.98 26.36 16.40
C LYS A 242 -9.73 27.19 17.42
N LEU A 243 -9.95 28.47 17.14
CA LEU A 243 -10.64 29.43 17.97
C LEU A 243 -11.83 30.03 17.22
N ARG A 244 -12.81 30.55 17.97
CA ARG A 244 -14.03 31.13 17.41
C ARG A 244 -14.25 32.53 17.99
#